data_22719157c60b0a0003dfc2d33db7b35a
#
_entry.id   22719157c60b0a0003dfc2d33db7b35a
#
_cell.length_a   1.000
_cell.length_b   1.000
_cell.length_c   1.000
_cell.angle_alpha   90.00
_cell.angle_beta   90.00
_cell.angle_gamma   90.00
#
_symmetry.space_group_name_H-M   'P 1'
#
loop_
_entity.id
_entity.type
_entity.pdbx_description
1 polymer ?
#
loop_
_entity_poly.entity_id
_entity_poly.type
_entity_poly.pdbx_seq_one_letter_code
_entity_poly.pdbx_strand_id
1 'polypeptide(L)'
;RTLQFMQNYLFFQEVTIDDIYTVRQMLEPELAAGAVPHLTEADFEALEHSISCCDPTQSHEDLLTQRREDVNFHDILAAANPNPFQRFSCELINEMIRQLIVFGNRTPQTEHRRFGEANAQFHRDIVQAARARDAERVRVLMHQHMQDAASSVKRMKGRIQGRLILDADTLRRPRPVAGRKRA
;
A
#
# COMPACT_ATOMS: atom_id res chain seq x y z
N ARG A 1 -16.19 -1.05 -13.35
CA ARG A 1 -16.81 0.24 -13.79
C ARG A 1 -16.96 1.23 -12.62
N THR A 2 -17.39 0.79 -11.44
CA THR A 2 -17.58 1.68 -10.27
C THR A 2 -16.24 2.26 -9.77
N LEU A 3 -15.21 1.43 -9.63
CA LEU A 3 -13.88 1.89 -9.23
C LEU A 3 -13.33 2.94 -10.20
N GLN A 4 -13.46 2.71 -11.51
CA GLN A 4 -13.06 3.65 -12.55
C GLN A 4 -13.80 4.98 -12.45
N PHE A 5 -15.12 4.94 -12.19
CA PHE A 5 -15.91 6.16 -12.00
C PHE A 5 -15.43 6.96 -10.79
N MET A 6 -15.18 6.28 -9.66
CA MET A 6 -14.67 6.93 -8.44
C MET A 6 -13.27 7.52 -8.65
N GLN A 7 -12.37 6.81 -9.33
CA GLN A 7 -11.04 7.32 -9.68
C GLN A 7 -11.14 8.59 -10.51
N ASN A 8 -11.99 8.59 -11.54
CA ASN A 8 -12.22 9.77 -12.37
C ASN A 8 -12.81 10.93 -11.55
N TYR A 9 -13.78 10.65 -10.67
CA TYR A 9 -14.36 11.66 -9.79
C TYR A 9 -13.28 12.33 -8.91
N LEU A 10 -12.47 11.53 -8.23
CA LEU A 10 -11.40 12.02 -7.36
C LEU A 10 -10.32 12.80 -8.14
N PHE A 11 -10.05 12.39 -9.38
CA PHE A 11 -9.15 13.12 -10.28
C PHE A 11 -9.68 14.53 -10.56
N PHE A 12 -10.97 14.68 -10.90
CA PHE A 12 -11.58 15.98 -11.13
C PHE A 12 -11.69 16.85 -9.88
N GLN A 13 -11.67 16.23 -8.68
CA GLN A 13 -11.64 16.95 -7.39
C GLN A 13 -10.23 17.40 -6.98
N GLU A 14 -9.23 17.25 -7.84
CA GLU A 14 -7.83 17.64 -7.59
C GLU A 14 -7.24 17.04 -6.29
N VAL A 15 -7.63 15.81 -5.94
CA VAL A 15 -7.12 15.10 -4.76
C VAL A 15 -5.60 15.06 -4.78
N THR A 16 -4.99 15.45 -3.67
CA THR A 16 -3.54 15.50 -3.51
C THR A 16 -3.00 14.21 -2.86
N ILE A 17 -1.69 14.02 -2.97
CA ILE A 17 -1.00 12.96 -2.22
C ILE A 17 -1.22 13.10 -0.70
N ASP A 18 -1.20 14.33 -0.19
CA ASP A 18 -1.40 14.60 1.23
C ASP A 18 -2.80 14.18 1.69
N ASP A 19 -3.84 14.40 0.85
CA ASP A 19 -5.20 13.95 1.13
C ASP A 19 -5.27 12.42 1.21
N ILE A 20 -4.62 11.72 0.27
CA ILE A 20 -4.57 10.26 0.24
C ILE A 20 -3.89 9.72 1.50
N TYR A 21 -2.73 10.25 1.88
CA TYR A 21 -2.01 9.78 3.08
C TYR A 21 -2.74 10.15 4.37
N THR A 22 -3.49 11.25 4.42
CA THR A 22 -4.37 11.57 5.55
C THR A 22 -5.42 10.47 5.75
N VAL A 23 -6.08 10.03 4.68
CA VAL A 23 -7.06 8.93 4.75
C VAL A 23 -6.40 7.60 5.11
N ARG A 24 -5.21 7.30 4.56
CA ARG A 24 -4.44 6.09 4.91
C ARG A 24 -4.14 6.01 6.40
N GLN A 25 -3.69 7.11 7.00
CA GLN A 25 -3.40 7.19 8.44
C GLN A 25 -4.62 6.93 9.33
N MET A 26 -5.82 7.26 8.85
CA MET A 26 -7.07 7.03 9.57
C MET A 26 -7.60 5.61 9.37
N LEU A 27 -7.46 5.05 8.17
CA LEU A 27 -8.10 3.80 7.78
C LEU A 27 -7.23 2.57 8.06
N GLU A 28 -5.96 2.60 7.68
CA GLU A 28 -5.12 1.40 7.62
C GLU A 28 -4.74 0.82 8.99
N PRO A 29 -4.54 1.60 10.07
CA PRO A 29 -4.31 1.04 11.39
C PRO A 29 -5.45 0.16 11.88
N GLU A 30 -6.70 0.63 11.73
CA GLU A 30 -7.89 -0.12 12.13
C GLU A 30 -8.15 -1.31 11.21
N LEU A 31 -7.93 -1.13 9.92
CA LEU A 31 -8.05 -2.20 8.94
C LEU A 31 -7.06 -3.32 9.21
N ALA A 32 -5.79 -3.01 9.43
CA ALA A 32 -4.74 -4.00 9.69
C ALA A 32 -4.99 -4.74 11.02
N ALA A 33 -5.34 -4.02 12.09
CA ALA A 33 -5.69 -4.62 13.36
C ALA A 33 -6.91 -5.57 13.25
N GLY A 34 -7.95 -5.15 12.51
CA GLY A 34 -9.13 -5.97 12.25
C GLY A 34 -8.85 -7.20 11.38
N ALA A 35 -7.80 -7.20 10.59
CA ALA A 35 -7.39 -8.35 9.78
C ALA A 35 -6.72 -9.47 10.61
N VAL A 36 -6.04 -9.12 11.72
CA VAL A 36 -5.19 -10.04 12.50
C VAL A 36 -5.86 -11.35 12.87
N PRO A 37 -7.13 -11.39 13.37
CA PRO A 37 -7.79 -12.65 13.72
C PRO A 37 -8.07 -13.56 12.53
N HIS A 38 -8.04 -13.01 11.31
CA HIS A 38 -8.48 -13.68 10.08
C HIS A 38 -7.33 -14.06 9.14
N LEU A 39 -6.09 -13.63 9.46
CA LEU A 39 -4.90 -13.99 8.69
C LEU A 39 -4.63 -15.48 8.78
N THR A 40 -4.46 -16.12 7.62
CA THR A 40 -4.07 -17.52 7.45
C THR A 40 -2.56 -17.64 7.21
N GLU A 41 -2.01 -18.86 7.26
CA GLU A 41 -0.60 -19.07 6.92
C GLU A 41 -0.28 -18.68 5.48
N ALA A 42 -1.19 -18.93 4.54
CA ALA A 42 -1.03 -18.48 3.16
C ALA A 42 -0.99 -16.95 3.03
N ASP A 43 -1.72 -16.22 3.87
CA ASP A 43 -1.64 -14.75 3.91
C ASP A 43 -0.27 -14.31 4.47
N PHE A 44 0.26 -14.98 5.49
CA PHE A 44 1.60 -14.68 6.01
C PHE A 44 2.70 -14.98 5.00
N GLU A 45 2.64 -16.10 4.27
CA GLU A 45 3.57 -16.40 3.18
C GLU A 45 3.52 -15.32 2.10
N ALA A 46 2.33 -14.85 1.73
CA ALA A 46 2.15 -13.76 0.75
C ALA A 46 2.70 -12.42 1.25
N LEU A 47 2.50 -12.09 2.53
CA LEU A 47 3.06 -10.88 3.17
C LEU A 47 4.60 -10.92 3.18
N GLU A 48 5.19 -12.06 3.57
CA GLU A 48 6.64 -12.24 3.60
C GLU A 48 7.25 -12.19 2.18
N HIS A 49 6.57 -12.77 1.20
CA HIS A 49 6.97 -12.65 -0.21
C HIS A 49 6.95 -11.20 -0.68
N SER A 50 5.86 -10.46 -0.41
CA SER A 50 5.74 -9.04 -0.73
C SER A 50 6.88 -8.22 -0.11
N ILE A 51 7.23 -8.49 1.16
CA ILE A 51 8.37 -7.84 1.84
C ILE A 51 9.68 -8.15 1.12
N SER A 52 9.93 -9.40 0.74
CA SER A 52 11.17 -9.79 0.05
C SER A 52 11.32 -9.10 -1.31
N CYS A 53 10.20 -8.85 -2.00
CA CYS A 53 10.19 -8.16 -3.29
C CYS A 53 10.33 -6.64 -3.14
N CYS A 54 9.77 -6.02 -2.10
CA CYS A 54 9.80 -4.58 -1.91
C CYS A 54 11.05 -4.06 -1.18
N ASP A 55 11.77 -4.92 -0.45
CA ASP A 55 12.99 -4.54 0.28
C ASP A 55 14.17 -4.33 -0.68
N PRO A 56 14.67 -3.10 -0.87
CA PRO A 56 15.74 -2.83 -1.82
C PRO A 56 17.12 -3.38 -1.40
N THR A 57 17.23 -3.97 -0.20
CA THR A 57 18.46 -4.64 0.26
C THR A 57 18.50 -6.12 -0.14
N GLN A 58 17.36 -6.72 -0.41
CA GLN A 58 17.20 -8.15 -0.72
C GLN A 58 16.66 -8.39 -2.13
N SER A 59 15.82 -7.47 -2.61
CA SER A 59 15.15 -7.60 -3.90
C SER A 59 16.10 -7.34 -5.07
N HIS A 60 15.98 -8.18 -6.11
CA HIS A 60 16.57 -7.97 -7.42
C HIS A 60 15.60 -7.32 -8.42
N GLU A 61 14.39 -7.01 -7.95
CA GLU A 61 13.36 -6.38 -8.75
C GLU A 61 13.68 -4.91 -9.06
N ASP A 62 13.12 -4.41 -10.16
CA ASP A 62 13.22 -2.99 -10.47
C ASP A 62 12.43 -2.13 -9.46
N LEU A 63 12.73 -0.84 -9.42
CA LEU A 63 12.10 0.10 -8.49
C LEU A 63 10.57 0.12 -8.60
N LEU A 64 10.03 -0.04 -9.81
CA LEU A 64 8.58 -0.01 -10.02
C LEU A 64 7.92 -1.24 -9.41
N THR A 65 8.51 -2.41 -9.61
CA THR A 65 8.06 -3.68 -9.01
C THR A 65 8.16 -3.63 -7.49
N GLN A 66 9.31 -3.16 -6.95
CA GLN A 66 9.48 -2.96 -5.50
C GLN A 66 8.36 -2.10 -4.92
N ARG A 67 8.01 -0.99 -5.57
CA ARG A 67 6.95 -0.09 -5.11
C ARG A 67 5.55 -0.69 -5.22
N ARG A 68 5.30 -1.47 -6.26
CA ARG A 68 4.03 -2.18 -6.40
C ARG A 68 3.85 -3.23 -5.32
N GLU A 69 4.91 -3.95 -4.97
CA GLU A 69 4.89 -4.94 -3.91
C GLU A 69 4.76 -4.30 -2.52
N ASP A 70 5.36 -3.12 -2.29
CA ASP A 70 5.14 -2.32 -1.09
C ASP A 70 3.64 -2.01 -0.89
N VAL A 71 2.92 -1.65 -1.95
CA VAL A 71 1.46 -1.43 -1.89
C VAL A 71 0.69 -2.75 -1.78
N ASN A 72 1.17 -3.84 -2.40
CA ASN A 72 0.54 -5.15 -2.35
C ASN A 72 0.47 -5.71 -0.92
N PHE A 73 1.45 -5.41 -0.07
CA PHE A 73 1.42 -5.72 1.35
C PHE A 73 0.12 -5.25 2.03
N HIS A 74 -0.29 -4.03 1.76
CA HIS A 74 -1.52 -3.45 2.31
C HIS A 74 -2.79 -4.08 1.73
N ASP A 75 -2.76 -4.50 0.45
CA ASP A 75 -3.88 -5.22 -0.16
C ASP A 75 -4.09 -6.60 0.47
N ILE A 76 -3.02 -7.31 0.82
CA ILE A 76 -3.10 -8.61 1.48
C ILE A 76 -3.79 -8.46 2.85
N LEU A 77 -3.37 -7.48 3.65
CA LEU A 77 -4.01 -7.17 4.93
C LEU A 77 -5.48 -6.77 4.74
N ALA A 78 -5.76 -5.93 3.73
CA ALA A 78 -7.13 -5.52 3.43
C ALA A 78 -8.01 -6.73 3.07
N ALA A 79 -7.50 -7.65 2.25
CA ALA A 79 -8.24 -8.84 1.83
C ALA A 79 -8.63 -9.75 3.01
N ALA A 80 -7.84 -9.79 4.07
CA ALA A 80 -8.12 -10.56 5.28
C ALA A 80 -9.12 -9.88 6.24
N ASN A 81 -9.36 -8.58 6.10
CA ASN A 81 -10.28 -7.86 6.98
C ASN A 81 -11.74 -8.26 6.69
N PRO A 82 -12.57 -8.56 7.71
CA PRO A 82 -13.96 -9.00 7.52
C PRO A 82 -14.89 -7.90 7.02
N ASN A 83 -14.54 -6.61 7.23
CA ASN A 83 -15.38 -5.49 6.83
C ASN A 83 -15.24 -5.19 5.33
N PRO A 84 -16.26 -5.44 4.50
CA PRO A 84 -16.17 -5.28 3.05
C PRO A 84 -16.00 -3.82 2.60
N PHE A 85 -16.48 -2.87 3.41
CA PHE A 85 -16.32 -1.45 3.09
C PHE A 85 -14.92 -0.94 3.38
N GLN A 86 -14.28 -1.39 4.46
CA GLN A 86 -12.87 -1.11 4.72
C GLN A 86 -11.98 -1.69 3.62
N ARG A 87 -12.22 -2.95 3.20
CA ARG A 87 -11.50 -3.57 2.07
C ARG A 87 -11.60 -2.73 0.81
N PHE A 88 -12.83 -2.40 0.40
CA PHE A 88 -13.08 -1.60 -0.80
C PHE A 88 -12.38 -0.23 -0.75
N SER A 89 -12.46 0.45 0.41
CA SER A 89 -11.84 1.76 0.60
C SER A 89 -10.31 1.68 0.48
N CYS A 90 -9.70 0.65 1.07
CA CYS A 90 -8.25 0.42 0.98
C CYS A 90 -7.83 0.09 -0.46
N GLU A 91 -8.55 -0.80 -1.16
CA GLU A 91 -8.28 -1.13 -2.56
C GLU A 91 -8.32 0.10 -3.47
N LEU A 92 -9.30 0.99 -3.26
CA LEU A 92 -9.40 2.25 -4.00
C LEU A 92 -8.17 3.14 -3.77
N ILE A 93 -7.79 3.33 -2.51
CA ILE A 93 -6.64 4.15 -2.13
C ILE A 93 -5.34 3.55 -2.67
N ASN A 94 -5.15 2.25 -2.52
CA ASN A 94 -3.96 1.56 -2.98
C ASN A 94 -3.81 1.63 -4.52
N GLU A 95 -4.92 1.57 -5.25
CA GLU A 95 -4.88 1.76 -6.70
C GLU A 95 -4.45 3.18 -7.08
N MET A 96 -4.90 4.19 -6.34
CA MET A 96 -4.44 5.57 -6.53
C MET A 96 -2.93 5.71 -6.25
N ILE A 97 -2.44 5.10 -5.17
CA ILE A 97 -1.00 5.09 -4.84
C ILE A 97 -0.18 4.40 -5.95
N ARG A 98 -0.64 3.28 -6.49
CA ARG A 98 0.05 2.60 -7.61
C ARG A 98 0.20 3.50 -8.83
N GLN A 99 -0.80 4.29 -9.14
CA GLN A 99 -0.74 5.24 -10.25
C GLN A 99 0.25 6.37 -9.99
N LEU A 100 0.38 6.83 -8.73
CA LEU A 100 1.35 7.85 -8.34
C LEU A 100 2.81 7.37 -8.41
N ILE A 101 3.05 6.09 -8.18
CA ILE A 101 4.39 5.49 -8.19
C ILE A 101 5.09 5.64 -9.54
N VAL A 102 4.33 5.60 -10.63
CA VAL A 102 4.86 5.68 -12.02
C VAL A 102 5.58 7.01 -12.30
N PHE A 103 5.29 8.07 -11.55
CA PHE A 103 5.80 9.40 -11.81
C PHE A 103 7.03 9.81 -10.97
N GLY A 104 7.50 8.95 -10.07
CA GLY A 104 8.61 9.20 -9.17
C GLY A 104 10.02 9.25 -9.80
N ASN A 105 10.15 9.21 -11.13
CA ASN A 105 11.44 9.08 -11.85
C ASN A 105 12.42 10.26 -11.65
N ARG A 106 12.05 11.32 -10.94
CA ARG A 106 12.92 12.48 -10.66
C ARG A 106 13.52 12.47 -9.24
N THR A 107 13.12 11.51 -8.40
CA THR A 107 13.68 11.39 -7.05
C THR A 107 15.00 10.61 -7.11
N PRO A 108 16.04 11.03 -6.39
CA PRO A 108 17.30 10.30 -6.33
C PRO A 108 17.11 8.84 -5.88
N GLN A 109 17.83 7.92 -6.49
CA GLN A 109 17.75 6.49 -6.16
C GLN A 109 18.05 6.21 -4.68
N THR A 110 18.93 7.00 -4.07
CA THR A 110 19.25 6.90 -2.63
C THR A 110 18.04 7.20 -1.73
N GLU A 111 17.20 8.17 -2.08
CA GLU A 111 15.97 8.46 -1.34
C GLU A 111 14.93 7.36 -1.52
N HIS A 112 14.80 6.82 -2.73
CA HIS A 112 13.94 5.66 -3.00
C HIS A 112 14.38 4.44 -2.19
N ARG A 113 15.68 4.17 -2.16
CA ARG A 113 16.23 3.06 -1.38
C ARG A 113 15.94 3.23 0.10
N ARG A 114 16.25 4.39 0.68
CA ARG A 114 15.98 4.69 2.10
C ARG A 114 14.50 4.51 2.46
N PHE A 115 13.61 5.00 1.61
CA PHE A 115 12.17 4.84 1.77
C PHE A 115 11.75 3.37 1.75
N GLY A 116 12.25 2.58 0.80
CA GLY A 116 11.96 1.15 0.72
C GLY A 116 12.50 0.36 1.91
N GLU A 117 13.71 0.64 2.37
CA GLU A 117 14.30 0.00 3.56
C GLU A 117 13.46 0.26 4.83
N ALA A 118 13.01 1.51 5.03
CA ALA A 118 12.16 1.87 6.16
C ALA A 118 10.80 1.16 6.09
N ASN A 119 10.16 1.16 4.93
CA ASN A 119 8.88 0.47 4.73
C ASN A 119 8.99 -1.04 4.97
N ALA A 120 10.01 -1.69 4.40
CA ALA A 120 10.22 -3.11 4.59
C ALA A 120 10.45 -3.48 6.07
N GLN A 121 11.10 -2.61 6.85
CA GLN A 121 11.26 -2.84 8.28
C GLN A 121 9.91 -2.75 9.01
N PHE A 122 9.10 -1.72 8.74
CA PHE A 122 7.75 -1.63 9.32
C PHE A 122 6.89 -2.84 8.95
N HIS A 123 6.96 -3.28 7.72
CA HIS A 123 6.20 -4.47 7.26
C HIS A 123 6.63 -5.73 8.02
N ARG A 124 7.93 -5.96 8.25
CA ARG A 124 8.43 -7.07 9.07
C ARG A 124 7.90 -7.00 10.50
N ASP A 125 7.95 -5.84 11.13
CA ASP A 125 7.50 -5.64 12.51
C ASP A 125 5.97 -5.88 12.62
N ILE A 126 5.20 -5.43 11.63
CA ILE A 126 3.75 -5.67 11.53
C ILE A 126 3.45 -7.17 11.39
N VAL A 127 4.16 -7.88 10.51
CA VAL A 127 3.98 -9.33 10.34
C VAL A 127 4.32 -10.08 11.62
N GLN A 128 5.40 -9.71 12.31
CA GLN A 128 5.78 -10.31 13.59
C GLN A 128 4.68 -10.13 14.64
N ALA A 129 4.13 -8.92 14.78
CA ALA A 129 3.03 -8.64 15.71
C ALA A 129 1.74 -9.40 15.32
N ALA A 130 1.45 -9.48 14.02
CA ALA A 130 0.29 -10.19 13.51
C ALA A 130 0.40 -11.72 13.73
N ARG A 131 1.59 -12.30 13.57
CA ARG A 131 1.84 -13.71 13.91
C ARG A 131 1.64 -13.99 15.42
N ALA A 132 1.99 -13.04 16.27
CA ALA A 132 1.72 -13.08 17.71
C ALA A 132 0.24 -12.84 18.05
N ARG A 133 -0.62 -12.57 17.07
CA ARG A 133 -2.03 -12.18 17.22
C ARG A 133 -2.24 -10.92 18.05
N ASP A 134 -1.25 -10.06 18.14
CA ASP A 134 -1.29 -8.78 18.84
C ASP A 134 -1.85 -7.67 17.92
N ALA A 135 -3.17 -7.60 17.84
CA ALA A 135 -3.88 -6.63 16.99
C ALA A 135 -3.60 -5.18 17.42
N GLU A 136 -3.42 -4.94 18.74
CA GLU A 136 -3.11 -3.59 19.23
C GLU A 136 -1.71 -3.14 18.79
N ARG A 137 -0.74 -4.03 18.88
CA ARG A 137 0.62 -3.76 18.40
C ARG A 137 0.64 -3.51 16.88
N VAL A 138 -0.13 -4.28 16.11
CA VAL A 138 -0.30 -4.08 14.66
C VAL A 138 -0.88 -2.69 14.38
N ARG A 139 -1.91 -2.24 15.12
CA ARG A 139 -2.50 -0.91 14.98
C ARG A 139 -1.45 0.18 15.18
N VAL A 140 -0.70 0.10 16.28
CA VAL A 140 0.34 1.09 16.60
C VAL A 140 1.43 1.13 15.54
N LEU A 141 1.94 -0.02 15.10
CA LEU A 141 2.98 -0.11 14.08
C LEU A 141 2.49 0.40 12.72
N MET A 142 1.27 0.06 12.31
CA MET A 142 0.69 0.57 11.07
C MET A 142 0.50 2.07 11.11
N HIS A 143 0.08 2.63 12.24
CA HIS A 143 -0.04 4.08 12.41
C HIS A 143 1.32 4.76 12.25
N GLN A 144 2.37 4.24 12.90
CA GLN A 144 3.74 4.76 12.77
C GLN A 144 4.25 4.65 11.33
N HIS A 145 4.01 3.51 10.67
CA HIS A 145 4.37 3.29 9.28
C HIS A 145 3.71 4.33 8.36
N MET A 146 2.41 4.57 8.52
CA MET A 146 1.70 5.56 7.69
C MET A 146 2.19 6.99 7.94
N GLN A 147 2.56 7.34 9.17
CA GLN A 147 3.15 8.64 9.49
C GLN A 147 4.53 8.82 8.83
N ASP A 148 5.38 7.79 8.91
CA ASP A 148 6.71 7.84 8.28
C ASP A 148 6.60 7.90 6.75
N ALA A 149 5.74 7.09 6.16
CA ALA A 149 5.47 7.09 4.73
C ALA A 149 4.97 8.47 4.25
N ALA A 150 3.99 9.07 4.94
CA ALA A 150 3.49 10.41 4.63
C ALA A 150 4.62 11.46 4.69
N SER A 151 5.43 11.42 5.73
CA SER A 151 6.56 12.35 5.91
C SER A 151 7.63 12.18 4.82
N SER A 152 7.91 10.95 4.42
CA SER A 152 8.87 10.61 3.37
C SER A 152 8.38 11.07 2.00
N VAL A 153 7.13 10.81 1.67
CA VAL A 153 6.51 11.26 0.42
C VAL A 153 6.45 12.78 0.36
N LYS A 154 6.15 13.46 1.46
CA LYS A 154 6.16 14.92 1.54
C LYS A 154 7.56 15.50 1.27
N ARG A 155 8.62 14.87 1.77
CA ARG A 155 10.01 15.27 1.46
C ARG A 155 10.34 15.07 -0.02
N MET A 156 9.89 13.98 -0.62
CA MET A 156 10.08 13.68 -2.05
C MET A 156 9.26 14.62 -2.94
N LYS A 157 8.06 15.03 -2.50
CA LYS A 157 7.12 15.89 -3.23
C LYS A 157 7.67 17.29 -3.52
N GLY A 158 8.56 17.85 -2.71
CA GLY A 158 9.23 19.11 -3.00
C GLY A 158 9.96 19.12 -4.36
N ARG A 159 10.11 17.96 -4.99
CA ARG A 159 10.71 17.73 -6.31
C ARG A 159 9.73 17.22 -7.36
N ILE A 160 8.50 16.87 -6.96
CA ILE A 160 7.45 16.34 -7.84
C ILE A 160 6.30 17.36 -7.86
N GLN A 161 6.33 18.28 -8.80
CA GLN A 161 5.12 19.03 -9.16
C GLN A 161 4.28 18.10 -10.04
N GLY A 162 3.23 17.51 -9.49
CA GLY A 162 2.40 16.60 -10.26
C GLY A 162 0.99 16.46 -9.70
N ARG A 163 0.02 16.91 -10.49
CA ARG A 163 -1.35 16.42 -10.46
C ARG A 163 -1.32 14.90 -10.62
N LEU A 164 -2.27 14.20 -10.00
CA LEU A 164 -2.58 12.81 -10.33
C LEU A 164 -2.84 12.71 -11.84
N ILE A 165 -1.87 12.23 -12.60
CA ILE A 165 -2.06 11.93 -14.02
C ILE A 165 -2.37 10.44 -14.10
N LEU A 166 -3.61 10.11 -14.43
CA LEU A 166 -4.02 8.74 -14.69
C LEU A 166 -3.40 8.28 -16.01
N ASP A 167 -2.54 7.27 -15.96
CA ASP A 167 -2.07 6.61 -17.16
C ASP A 167 -3.17 5.72 -17.74
N ALA A 168 -3.58 6.01 -18.99
CA ALA A 168 -4.63 5.28 -19.69
C ALA A 168 -4.33 3.79 -19.88
N ASP A 169 -3.06 3.37 -19.85
CA ASP A 169 -2.66 1.98 -20.01
C ASP A 169 -2.75 1.15 -18.72
N THR A 170 -2.59 1.78 -17.56
CA THR A 170 -2.83 1.14 -16.25
C THR A 170 -4.31 0.82 -16.03
N LEU A 171 -5.19 1.58 -16.65
CA LEU A 171 -6.65 1.40 -16.59
C LEU A 171 -7.16 0.21 -17.42
N ARG A 172 -6.35 -0.35 -18.32
CA ARG A 172 -6.76 -1.40 -19.29
C ARG A 172 -6.47 -2.83 -18.88
N ARG A 173 -5.71 -3.07 -17.80
CA ARG A 173 -5.38 -4.44 -17.36
C ARG A 173 -6.33 -4.91 -16.26
N PRO A 174 -7.26 -5.87 -16.54
CA PRO A 174 -8.00 -6.54 -15.48
C PRO A 174 -7.01 -7.37 -14.65
N ARG A 175 -7.03 -7.19 -13.31
CA ARG A 175 -6.31 -8.06 -12.38
C ARG A 175 -6.80 -9.50 -12.52
N PRO A 176 -5.91 -10.51 -12.46
CA PRO A 176 -6.33 -11.85 -12.17
C PRO A 176 -6.87 -11.87 -10.72
N VAL A 177 -8.17 -12.04 -10.60
CA VAL A 177 -8.81 -12.34 -9.33
C VAL A 177 -8.28 -13.70 -8.89
N ALA A 178 -7.43 -13.74 -7.88
CA ALA A 178 -7.08 -14.98 -7.20
C ALA A 178 -8.39 -15.56 -6.65
N GLY A 179 -8.90 -16.59 -7.33
CA GLY A 179 -10.17 -17.20 -7.02
C GLY A 179 -10.11 -17.88 -5.66
N ARG A 180 -10.64 -17.26 -4.60
CA ARG A 180 -11.08 -18.01 -3.43
C ARG A 180 -12.24 -18.89 -3.87
N LYS A 181 -12.00 -20.18 -4.06
CA LYS A 181 -13.08 -21.16 -4.12
C LYS A 181 -13.81 -21.12 -2.78
N ARG A 182 -15.08 -20.67 -2.83
CA ARG A 182 -15.99 -20.86 -1.69
C ARG A 182 -16.22 -22.35 -1.55
N ALA A 183 -15.87 -22.91 -0.40
CA ALA A 183 -16.40 -24.18 0.06
C ALA A 183 -17.80 -23.96 0.63
#